data_f8d8cfb603bc9cb0ffcf6a97c6d9411b
#
_entry.id   f8d8cfb603bc9cb0ffcf6a97c6d9411b
#
_cell.length_a   1.000
_cell.length_b   1.000
_cell.length_c   1.000
_cell.angle_alpha   90.00
_cell.angle_beta   90.00
_cell.angle_gamma   90.00
#
_symmetry.space_group_name_H-M   'P 1'
#
loop_
_entity.id
_entity.type
_entity.pdbx_description
1 polymer ?
#
loop_
_entity_poly.entity_id
_entity_poly.type
_entity_poly.pdbx_seq_one_letter_code
_entity_poly.pdbx_strand_id
1 'polypeptide(L)'
;GVVAGKTGFWNGEASIVLAYDKKDLKMVLVLFGDDKENRPKDAKAIFEYAYKYLKVNKPVTKGKKVTKVLVRGGKNTIVDAYASETAYAYTEKGDRAKVTIKIKRDWSVKAPLRKGDQVAVAKVYVDGKYVSDAPLVVKQNVTRGWITSEAYLSNLGAMVLGPTLVVLIVIACLVKRRRKKAAVPIGKHDKGRDK
;
A
#
# COMPACT_ATOMS: atom_id res chain seq x y z
N GLY A 1 0.55 32.05 14.21
CA GLY A 1 -0.51 32.82 14.87
C GLY A 1 -1.90 32.40 14.41
N VAL A 2 -2.90 33.18 14.72
CA VAL A 2 -4.27 32.98 14.25
C VAL A 2 -4.31 33.17 12.73
N VAL A 3 -4.86 32.18 11.99
CA VAL A 3 -4.94 32.22 10.53
C VAL A 3 -6.38 32.42 10.04
N ALA A 4 -7.37 32.04 10.83
CA ALA A 4 -8.79 32.25 10.56
C ALA A 4 -9.58 32.23 11.86
N GLY A 5 -10.77 32.86 11.86
CA GLY A 5 -11.66 32.83 13.00
C GLY A 5 -13.05 33.36 12.71
N LYS A 6 -14.01 32.98 13.54
CA LYS A 6 -15.36 33.46 13.54
C LYS A 6 -15.85 33.67 14.95
N THR A 7 -16.45 34.84 15.19
CA THR A 7 -17.07 35.19 16.48
C THR A 7 -18.58 35.02 16.42
N GLY A 8 -19.18 34.68 17.53
CA GLY A 8 -20.62 34.66 17.76
C GLY A 8 -20.93 35.43 19.04
N PHE A 9 -22.16 35.96 19.11
CA PHE A 9 -22.70 36.59 20.31
C PHE A 9 -24.21 36.33 20.37
N TRP A 10 -24.65 35.79 21.51
CA TRP A 10 -26.06 35.46 21.69
C TRP A 10 -26.39 35.57 23.20
N ASN A 11 -27.46 36.23 23.50
CA ASN A 11 -28.04 36.34 24.87
C ASN A 11 -26.98 36.70 25.95
N GLY A 12 -26.11 37.69 25.68
CA GLY A 12 -25.07 38.12 26.61
C GLY A 12 -23.78 37.29 26.55
N GLU A 13 -23.79 36.14 25.95
CA GLU A 13 -22.63 35.23 25.86
C GLU A 13 -21.89 35.38 24.52
N ALA A 14 -20.58 35.38 24.61
CA ALA A 14 -19.70 35.46 23.47
C ALA A 14 -19.08 34.10 23.15
N SER A 15 -18.97 33.78 21.86
CA SER A 15 -18.32 32.56 21.37
C SER A 15 -17.28 32.88 20.32
N ILE A 16 -16.27 32.03 20.18
CA ILE A 16 -15.26 32.16 19.15
C ILE A 16 -14.76 30.79 18.68
N VAL A 17 -14.53 30.67 17.37
CA VAL A 17 -13.77 29.57 16.76
C VAL A 17 -12.55 30.18 16.10
N LEU A 18 -11.36 29.66 16.42
CA LEU A 18 -10.09 30.12 15.87
C LEU A 18 -9.29 28.97 15.32
N ALA A 19 -8.78 29.12 14.11
CA ALA A 19 -7.71 28.28 13.57
C ALA A 19 -6.36 28.96 13.83
N TYR A 20 -5.41 28.18 14.35
CA TYR A 20 -4.09 28.66 14.76
C TYR A 20 -3.01 27.80 14.11
N ASP A 21 -1.98 28.42 13.54
CA ASP A 21 -0.81 27.75 12.95
C ASP A 21 0.46 28.50 13.40
N LYS A 22 1.34 27.81 14.12
CA LYS A 22 2.64 28.34 14.55
C LYS A 22 3.66 27.20 14.63
N LYS A 23 4.70 27.28 13.82
CA LYS A 23 5.80 26.29 13.80
C LYS A 23 5.27 24.84 13.68
N ASP A 24 4.34 24.61 12.74
CA ASP A 24 3.68 23.32 12.48
C ASP A 24 2.70 22.83 13.56
N LEU A 25 2.53 23.57 14.66
CA LEU A 25 1.45 23.31 15.61
C LEU A 25 0.16 23.94 15.05
N LYS A 26 -0.71 23.07 14.52
CA LYS A 26 -2.02 23.45 13.98
C LYS A 26 -3.10 23.06 14.98
N MET A 27 -3.91 24.03 15.35
CA MET A 27 -4.96 23.84 16.35
C MET A 27 -6.24 24.54 15.92
N VAL A 28 -7.36 24.02 16.38
CA VAL A 28 -8.65 24.70 16.35
C VAL A 28 -9.09 24.89 17.80
N LEU A 29 -9.37 26.13 18.17
CA LEU A 29 -9.91 26.49 19.47
C LEU A 29 -11.38 26.84 19.29
N VAL A 30 -12.22 26.34 20.20
CA VAL A 30 -13.64 26.69 20.30
C VAL A 30 -13.92 27.10 21.74
N LEU A 31 -14.38 28.34 21.94
CA LEU A 31 -14.84 28.85 23.21
C LEU A 31 -16.32 29.20 23.09
N PHE A 32 -17.11 28.78 24.08
CA PHE A 32 -18.53 29.09 24.20
C PHE A 32 -18.82 29.67 25.58
N GLY A 33 -19.81 30.55 25.67
CA GLY A 33 -20.30 31.07 26.95
C GLY A 33 -19.29 31.94 27.67
N ASP A 34 -18.39 32.59 26.96
CA ASP A 34 -17.41 33.54 27.52
C ASP A 34 -17.95 34.97 27.46
N ASP A 35 -17.32 35.86 28.16
CA ASP A 35 -17.63 37.28 28.00
C ASP A 35 -16.86 37.90 26.82
N LYS A 36 -17.37 39.04 26.34
CA LYS A 36 -16.83 39.69 25.14
C LYS A 36 -15.40 40.24 25.35
N GLU A 37 -15.04 40.60 26.59
CA GLU A 37 -13.75 41.21 26.90
C GLU A 37 -12.67 40.19 27.22
N ASN A 38 -13.04 39.09 27.89
CA ASN A 38 -12.10 38.02 28.28
C ASN A 38 -11.82 37.00 27.17
N ARG A 39 -12.78 36.75 26.32
CA ARG A 39 -12.65 35.81 25.19
C ARG A 39 -11.33 35.89 24.41
N PRO A 40 -10.79 37.07 24.00
CA PRO A 40 -9.50 37.16 23.34
C PRO A 40 -8.33 36.79 24.25
N LYS A 41 -8.42 37.11 25.54
CA LYS A 41 -7.38 36.83 26.56
C LYS A 41 -7.30 35.32 26.81
N ASP A 42 -8.47 34.68 26.97
CA ASP A 42 -8.58 33.24 27.21
C ASP A 42 -8.12 32.43 26.00
N ALA A 43 -8.51 32.85 24.80
CA ALA A 43 -8.01 32.25 23.56
C ALA A 43 -6.48 32.31 23.46
N LYS A 44 -5.89 33.47 23.79
CA LYS A 44 -4.43 33.65 23.81
C LYS A 44 -3.77 32.75 24.84
N ALA A 45 -4.30 32.71 26.08
CA ALA A 45 -3.76 31.88 27.16
C ALA A 45 -3.75 30.39 26.79
N ILE A 46 -4.83 29.88 26.20
CA ILE A 46 -4.92 28.50 25.77
C ILE A 46 -3.90 28.18 24.66
N PHE A 47 -3.73 29.06 23.67
CA PHE A 47 -2.73 28.84 22.61
C PHE A 47 -1.29 28.91 23.17
N GLU A 48 -0.99 29.82 24.09
CA GLU A 48 0.30 29.91 24.74
C GLU A 48 0.61 28.68 25.59
N TYR A 49 -0.39 28.18 26.34
CA TYR A 49 -0.29 26.91 27.06
C TYR A 49 0.02 25.76 26.14
N ALA A 50 -0.78 25.56 25.07
CA ALA A 50 -0.56 24.48 24.09
C ALA A 50 0.83 24.58 23.45
N TYR A 51 1.26 25.79 23.05
CA TYR A 51 2.58 26.01 22.48
C TYR A 51 3.73 25.71 23.44
N LYS A 52 3.52 26.04 24.74
CA LYS A 52 4.52 25.76 25.79
C LYS A 52 4.69 24.27 26.06
N TYR A 53 3.61 23.51 26.11
CA TYR A 53 3.62 22.12 26.57
C TYR A 53 3.57 21.06 25.45
N LEU A 54 3.07 21.39 24.28
CA LEU A 54 3.02 20.43 23.18
C LEU A 54 4.29 20.41 22.33
N LYS A 55 4.70 19.21 21.92
CA LYS A 55 5.77 18.94 20.96
C LYS A 55 5.18 18.41 19.64
N VAL A 56 5.58 19.03 18.55
CA VAL A 56 5.22 18.57 17.20
C VAL A 56 6.25 17.55 16.71
N ASN A 57 5.82 16.35 16.41
CA ASN A 57 6.62 15.31 15.79
C ASN A 57 6.18 15.14 14.33
N LYS A 58 7.13 14.96 13.41
CA LYS A 58 6.90 14.71 11.98
C LYS A 58 7.48 13.34 11.61
N PRO A 59 6.86 12.24 12.07
CA PRO A 59 7.39 10.88 11.85
C PRO A 59 7.46 10.52 10.37
N VAL A 60 6.56 11.08 9.55
CA VAL A 60 6.56 10.94 8.11
C VAL A 60 6.56 12.31 7.48
N THR A 61 7.55 12.61 6.63
CA THR A 61 7.71 13.93 5.98
C THR A 61 7.43 13.81 4.49
N LYS A 62 6.64 14.73 3.96
CA LYS A 62 6.33 14.84 2.51
C LYS A 62 7.58 14.73 1.64
N GLY A 63 7.52 13.92 0.59
CA GLY A 63 8.58 13.73 -0.38
C GLY A 63 9.72 12.81 0.06
N LYS A 64 9.78 12.39 1.33
CA LYS A 64 10.76 11.43 1.82
C LYS A 64 10.34 10.00 1.50
N LYS A 65 11.32 9.14 1.20
CA LYS A 65 11.14 7.70 1.05
C LYS A 65 10.79 7.10 2.41
N VAL A 66 9.76 6.27 2.44
CA VAL A 66 9.25 5.63 3.66
C VAL A 66 9.47 4.13 3.64
N THR A 67 9.17 3.47 2.53
CA THR A 67 9.28 2.00 2.39
C THR A 67 9.51 1.59 0.95
N LYS A 68 9.67 0.27 0.75
CA LYS A 68 9.60 -0.37 -0.57
C LYS A 68 8.31 -1.17 -0.68
N VAL A 69 7.70 -1.18 -1.86
CA VAL A 69 6.44 -1.89 -2.16
C VAL A 69 6.65 -2.84 -3.33
N LEU A 70 6.07 -4.03 -3.23
CA LEU A 70 6.01 -4.99 -4.32
C LEU A 70 4.90 -4.59 -5.30
N VAL A 71 5.24 -4.49 -6.59
CA VAL A 71 4.30 -4.20 -7.69
C VAL A 71 4.19 -5.46 -8.55
N ARG A 72 3.02 -6.09 -8.54
CA ARG A 72 2.76 -7.31 -9.32
C ARG A 72 2.72 -7.00 -10.82
N GLY A 73 3.37 -7.82 -11.61
CA GLY A 73 3.38 -7.68 -13.07
C GLY A 73 4.14 -6.46 -13.59
N GLY A 74 4.93 -5.79 -12.76
CA GLY A 74 5.76 -4.65 -13.17
C GLY A 74 7.12 -5.06 -13.73
N LYS A 75 7.67 -4.25 -14.66
CA LYS A 75 9.06 -4.40 -15.12
C LYS A 75 10.01 -4.29 -13.92
N ASN A 76 9.74 -3.33 -13.02
CA ASN A 76 10.37 -3.24 -11.72
C ASN A 76 9.36 -3.75 -10.67
N THR A 77 9.64 -4.91 -10.09
CA THR A 77 8.76 -5.55 -9.11
C THR A 77 8.85 -4.93 -7.72
N ILE A 78 9.94 -4.25 -7.41
CA ILE A 78 10.13 -3.54 -6.15
C ILE A 78 10.37 -2.07 -6.44
N VAL A 79 9.52 -1.20 -5.89
CA VAL A 79 9.60 0.24 -6.06
C VAL A 79 9.64 0.96 -4.73
N ASP A 80 10.29 2.12 -4.71
CA ASP A 80 10.32 2.99 -3.55
C ASP A 80 9.01 3.76 -3.43
N ALA A 81 8.44 3.78 -2.24
CA ALA A 81 7.23 4.53 -1.90
C ALA A 81 7.59 5.76 -1.07
N TYR A 82 7.05 6.90 -1.46
CA TYR A 82 7.34 8.22 -0.91
C TYR A 82 6.08 8.83 -0.31
N ALA A 83 6.21 9.52 0.80
CA ALA A 83 5.09 10.23 1.41
C ALA A 83 4.59 11.37 0.51
N SER A 84 3.30 11.41 0.19
CA SER A 84 2.66 12.50 -0.54
C SER A 84 2.40 13.70 0.36
N GLU A 85 2.27 13.45 1.67
CA GLU A 85 1.98 14.45 2.70
C GLU A 85 2.82 14.20 3.95
N THR A 86 2.91 15.22 4.82
CA THR A 86 3.53 15.08 6.14
C THR A 86 2.49 14.61 7.14
N ALA A 87 2.77 13.50 7.84
CA ALA A 87 1.98 13.10 8.99
C ALA A 87 2.53 13.72 10.26
N TYR A 88 1.64 14.27 11.07
CA TYR A 88 1.97 14.92 12.34
C TYR A 88 1.51 14.07 13.51
N ALA A 89 2.28 14.12 14.59
CA ALA A 89 1.90 13.57 15.88
C ALA A 89 2.25 14.60 16.98
N TYR A 90 1.32 14.86 17.86
CA TYR A 90 1.50 15.79 18.97
C TYR A 90 1.67 15.00 20.26
N THR A 91 2.69 15.34 21.03
CA THR A 91 3.00 14.75 22.34
C THR A 91 3.30 15.86 23.32
N GLU A 92 3.25 15.59 24.60
CA GLU A 92 3.71 16.56 25.59
C GLU A 92 5.23 16.70 25.57
N LYS A 93 5.74 17.89 25.86
CA LYS A 93 7.19 18.13 26.04
C LYS A 93 7.66 17.46 27.31
N GLY A 94 8.70 16.64 27.19
CA GLY A 94 9.23 15.90 28.36
C GLY A 94 8.60 14.51 28.50
N ASP A 95 7.49 14.22 27.83
CA ASP A 95 6.91 12.90 27.80
C ASP A 95 7.77 11.93 26.95
N ARG A 96 7.85 10.67 27.39
CA ARG A 96 8.51 9.56 26.69
C ARG A 96 7.54 8.82 25.76
N ALA A 97 6.49 9.49 25.30
CA ALA A 97 5.50 8.92 24.41
C ALA A 97 6.14 8.27 23.17
N LYS A 98 5.80 7.02 22.92
CA LYS A 98 6.36 6.21 21.84
C LYS A 98 5.61 6.47 20.54
N VAL A 99 6.25 7.24 19.63
CA VAL A 99 5.73 7.44 18.27
C VAL A 99 6.16 6.27 17.39
N THR A 100 5.21 5.56 16.79
CA THR A 100 5.46 4.42 15.90
C THR A 100 4.77 4.58 14.56
N ILE A 101 5.38 4.03 13.49
CA ILE A 101 4.83 4.04 12.14
C ILE A 101 4.52 2.60 11.75
N LYS A 102 3.28 2.34 11.32
CA LYS A 102 2.88 1.06 10.72
C LYS A 102 2.51 1.28 9.26
N ILE A 103 3.10 0.48 8.36
CA ILE A 103 2.81 0.58 6.94
C ILE A 103 1.67 -0.37 6.60
N LYS A 104 0.53 0.19 6.22
CA LYS A 104 -0.56 -0.58 5.60
C LYS A 104 -0.27 -0.68 4.11
N ARG A 105 0.24 -1.86 3.69
CA ARG A 105 0.50 -2.17 2.29
C ARG A 105 -0.80 -2.59 1.60
N ASP A 106 -0.96 -2.15 0.37
CA ASP A 106 -1.97 -2.70 -0.52
C ASP A 106 -1.34 -3.84 -1.33
N TRP A 107 -1.75 -5.08 -1.05
CA TRP A 107 -1.29 -6.27 -1.76
C TRP A 107 -1.85 -6.38 -3.19
N SER A 108 -2.82 -5.53 -3.54
CA SER A 108 -3.44 -5.49 -4.87
C SER A 108 -2.69 -4.60 -5.86
N VAL A 109 -1.58 -3.96 -5.44
CA VAL A 109 -0.81 -3.06 -6.31
C VAL A 109 -0.25 -3.81 -7.51
N LYS A 110 -0.75 -3.46 -8.70
CA LYS A 110 -0.39 -4.06 -9.99
C LYS A 110 0.09 -3.00 -10.97
N ALA A 111 1.02 -3.39 -11.85
CA ALA A 111 1.41 -2.55 -12.98
C ALA A 111 0.31 -2.54 -14.08
N PRO A 112 0.18 -1.45 -14.85
CA PRO A 112 1.03 -0.26 -14.84
C PRO A 112 0.66 0.71 -13.71
N LEU A 113 1.66 1.42 -13.19
CA LEU A 113 1.46 2.54 -12.26
C LEU A 113 1.97 3.82 -12.89
N ARG A 114 1.30 4.93 -12.61
CA ARG A 114 1.72 6.27 -12.99
C ARG A 114 2.39 6.96 -11.79
N LYS A 115 3.28 7.89 -12.08
CA LYS A 115 3.83 8.79 -11.05
C LYS A 115 2.67 9.45 -10.29
N GLY A 116 2.69 9.34 -8.97
CA GLY A 116 1.64 9.84 -8.08
C GLY A 116 0.63 8.78 -7.62
N ASP A 117 0.59 7.60 -8.23
CA ASP A 117 -0.31 6.54 -7.80
C ASP A 117 0.01 6.09 -6.36
N GLN A 118 -1.04 5.96 -5.55
CA GLN A 118 -0.92 5.51 -4.17
C GLN A 118 -0.70 4.00 -4.12
N VAL A 119 0.29 3.58 -3.33
CA VAL A 119 0.71 2.16 -3.22
C VAL A 119 0.70 1.63 -1.79
N ALA A 120 0.60 2.51 -0.80
CA ALA A 120 0.50 2.15 0.61
C ALA A 120 0.03 3.34 1.44
N VAL A 121 -0.16 3.13 2.74
CA VAL A 121 -0.44 4.20 3.72
C VAL A 121 0.47 4.00 4.92
N ALA A 122 1.16 5.06 5.34
CA ALA A 122 1.91 5.10 6.59
C ALA A 122 0.99 5.61 7.70
N LYS A 123 0.64 4.74 8.65
CA LYS A 123 -0.19 5.07 9.80
C LYS A 123 0.70 5.38 11.00
N VAL A 124 0.45 6.50 11.66
CA VAL A 124 1.19 6.98 12.83
C VAL A 124 0.40 6.70 14.09
N TYR A 125 1.09 6.20 15.09
CA TYR A 125 0.54 5.87 16.40
C TYR A 125 1.38 6.54 17.50
N VAL A 126 0.71 7.02 18.54
CA VAL A 126 1.33 7.49 19.79
C VAL A 126 0.82 6.57 20.91
N ASP A 127 1.73 5.89 21.61
CA ASP A 127 1.44 4.89 22.66
C ASP A 127 0.38 3.86 22.23
N GLY A 128 0.49 3.41 20.96
CA GLY A 128 -0.42 2.43 20.39
C GLY A 128 -1.75 2.98 19.88
N LYS A 129 -2.09 4.24 20.15
CA LYS A 129 -3.29 4.90 19.63
C LYS A 129 -3.02 5.54 18.27
N TYR A 130 -3.91 5.31 17.31
CA TYR A 130 -3.84 5.93 15.97
C TYR A 130 -4.07 7.46 16.08
N VAL A 131 -3.22 8.24 15.41
CA VAL A 131 -3.30 9.72 15.45
C VAL A 131 -3.35 10.36 14.07
N SER A 132 -2.63 9.84 13.10
CA SER A 132 -2.62 10.39 11.73
C SER A 132 -2.11 9.36 10.72
N ASP A 133 -2.21 9.69 9.43
CA ASP A 133 -1.62 8.91 8.36
C ASP A 133 -1.06 9.79 7.24
N ALA A 134 -0.27 9.17 6.35
CA ALA A 134 0.19 9.78 5.12
C ALA A 134 0.10 8.76 3.98
N PRO A 135 -0.56 9.10 2.85
CA PRO A 135 -0.53 8.29 1.65
C PRO A 135 0.90 8.16 1.11
N LEU A 136 1.25 6.97 0.65
CA LEU A 136 2.54 6.69 0.03
C LEU A 136 2.35 6.47 -1.47
N VAL A 137 3.11 7.21 -2.26
CA VAL A 137 2.99 7.26 -3.72
C VAL A 137 4.30 6.87 -4.41
N VAL A 138 4.23 6.43 -5.66
CA VAL A 138 5.40 6.24 -6.52
C VAL A 138 5.80 7.54 -7.19
N LYS A 139 7.12 7.77 -7.34
CA LYS A 139 7.65 8.98 -8.01
C LYS A 139 7.95 8.77 -9.50
N GLN A 140 7.83 7.55 -9.99
CA GLN A 140 8.08 7.19 -11.39
C GLN A 140 7.01 6.25 -11.92
N ASN A 141 6.86 6.22 -13.25
CA ASN A 141 5.98 5.27 -13.88
C ASN A 141 6.56 3.85 -13.79
N VAL A 142 5.69 2.86 -13.55
CA VAL A 142 6.05 1.44 -13.56
C VAL A 142 5.29 0.78 -14.69
N THR A 143 6.00 0.41 -15.75
CA THR A 143 5.43 -0.29 -16.90
C THR A 143 5.23 -1.77 -16.60
N ARG A 144 4.34 -2.43 -17.35
CA ARG A 144 4.21 -3.89 -17.28
C ARG A 144 5.49 -4.56 -17.73
N GLY A 145 5.91 -5.59 -16.99
CA GLY A 145 6.99 -6.50 -17.40
C GLY A 145 6.43 -7.60 -18.31
N TRP A 146 7.11 -7.91 -19.39
CA TRP A 146 6.67 -8.97 -20.29
C TRP A 146 6.78 -10.38 -19.66
N ILE A 147 7.84 -10.63 -18.87
CA ILE A 147 8.06 -11.91 -18.17
C ILE A 147 7.24 -11.99 -16.86
N THR A 148 7.02 -10.86 -16.19
CA THR A 148 6.33 -10.81 -14.89
C THR A 148 4.82 -10.59 -15.01
N SER A 149 4.28 -10.46 -16.22
CA SER A 149 2.84 -10.34 -16.45
C SER A 149 2.14 -11.66 -16.13
N GLU A 150 1.01 -11.61 -15.42
CA GLU A 150 0.21 -12.79 -15.10
C GLU A 150 -0.20 -13.55 -16.38
N ALA A 151 -0.45 -12.83 -17.48
CA ALA A 151 -0.77 -13.40 -18.77
C ALA A 151 0.40 -14.19 -19.39
N TYR A 152 1.65 -13.73 -19.23
CA TYR A 152 2.81 -14.44 -19.72
C TYR A 152 3.06 -15.74 -18.95
N LEU A 153 2.94 -15.69 -17.62
CA LEU A 153 3.13 -16.87 -16.75
C LEU A 153 2.07 -17.94 -17.01
N SER A 154 0.80 -17.55 -17.27
CA SER A 154 -0.27 -18.49 -17.63
C SER A 154 -0.04 -19.09 -19.03
N ASN A 155 0.40 -18.30 -20.01
CA ASN A 155 0.69 -18.76 -21.36
C ASN A 155 1.96 -19.62 -21.43
N LEU A 156 2.96 -19.37 -20.59
CA LEU A 156 4.17 -20.21 -20.49
C LEU A 156 3.82 -21.63 -20.05
N GLY A 157 2.92 -21.77 -19.10
CA GLY A 157 2.39 -23.09 -18.69
C GLY A 157 1.74 -23.83 -19.87
N ALA A 158 0.90 -23.15 -20.64
CA ALA A 158 0.26 -23.73 -21.83
C ALA A 158 1.28 -24.07 -22.95
N MET A 159 2.29 -23.21 -23.16
CA MET A 159 3.35 -23.44 -24.16
C MET A 159 4.27 -24.60 -23.81
N VAL A 160 4.48 -24.91 -22.55
CA VAL A 160 5.33 -26.04 -22.13
C VAL A 160 4.51 -27.33 -22.00
N LEU A 161 3.33 -27.28 -21.38
CA LEU A 161 2.49 -28.45 -21.14
C LEU A 161 1.86 -28.99 -22.41
N GLY A 162 1.49 -28.14 -23.39
CA GLY A 162 0.90 -28.54 -24.65
C GLY A 162 1.83 -29.46 -25.49
N PRO A 163 3.06 -28.98 -25.82
CA PRO A 163 4.02 -29.80 -26.60
C PRO A 163 4.44 -31.07 -25.86
N THR A 164 4.64 -31.02 -24.54
CA THR A 164 5.02 -32.22 -23.77
C THR A 164 3.94 -33.29 -23.80
N LEU A 165 2.68 -32.91 -23.72
CA LEU A 165 1.56 -33.83 -23.81
C LEU A 165 1.50 -34.47 -25.21
N VAL A 166 1.69 -33.69 -26.27
CA VAL A 166 1.73 -34.18 -27.65
C VAL A 166 2.87 -35.21 -27.85
N VAL A 167 4.07 -34.88 -27.35
CA VAL A 167 5.22 -35.81 -27.42
C VAL A 167 4.93 -37.11 -26.68
N LEU A 168 4.32 -37.08 -25.51
CA LEU A 168 3.95 -38.25 -24.74
C LEU A 168 2.93 -39.13 -25.50
N ILE A 169 1.92 -38.51 -26.13
CA ILE A 169 0.93 -39.21 -26.95
C ILE A 169 1.60 -39.87 -28.14
N VAL A 170 2.50 -39.18 -28.84
CA VAL A 170 3.24 -39.75 -29.99
C VAL A 170 4.08 -40.94 -29.55
N ILE A 171 4.81 -40.81 -28.43
CA ILE A 171 5.61 -41.93 -27.87
C ILE A 171 4.70 -43.13 -27.55
N ALA A 172 3.57 -42.88 -26.86
CA ALA A 172 2.62 -43.93 -26.51
C ALA A 172 2.06 -44.65 -27.79
N CYS A 173 1.72 -43.90 -28.84
CA CYS A 173 1.28 -44.44 -30.12
C CYS A 173 2.37 -45.26 -30.80
N LEU A 174 3.61 -44.83 -30.81
CA LEU A 174 4.74 -45.55 -31.38
C LEU A 174 5.03 -46.85 -30.64
N VAL A 175 5.00 -46.85 -29.32
CA VAL A 175 5.15 -48.03 -28.46
C VAL A 175 4.03 -49.03 -28.74
N LYS A 176 2.77 -48.57 -28.85
CA LYS A 176 1.61 -49.42 -29.16
C LYS A 176 1.72 -50.05 -30.57
N ARG A 177 2.20 -49.29 -31.57
CA ARG A 177 2.46 -49.83 -32.92
C ARG A 177 3.58 -50.86 -32.92
N ARG A 178 4.68 -50.67 -32.17
CA ARG A 178 5.76 -51.66 -32.06
C ARG A 178 5.29 -52.93 -31.38
N ARG A 179 4.48 -52.89 -30.35
CA ARG A 179 3.91 -54.07 -29.67
C ARG A 179 2.98 -54.86 -30.59
N LYS A 180 2.17 -54.19 -31.44
CA LYS A 180 1.33 -54.88 -32.42
C LYS A 180 2.13 -55.59 -33.53
N LYS A 181 3.29 -55.02 -33.95
CA LYS A 181 4.15 -55.67 -34.94
C LYS A 181 4.91 -56.89 -34.39
N ALA A 182 5.21 -56.89 -33.09
CA ALA A 182 5.87 -58.03 -32.43
C ALA A 182 4.92 -59.21 -32.13
N ALA A 183 3.61 -59.01 -32.25
CA ALA A 183 2.57 -60.01 -31.99
C ALA A 183 2.10 -60.73 -33.29
N VAL A 184 2.92 -60.85 -34.38
CA VAL A 184 2.61 -61.67 -35.58
C VAL A 184 2.81 -63.15 -35.21
N PRO A 185 1.79 -63.99 -35.25
CA PRO A 185 1.92 -65.42 -34.91
C PRO A 185 2.81 -66.12 -35.93
N ILE A 186 3.82 -66.87 -35.44
CA ILE A 186 4.60 -67.81 -36.21
C ILE A 186 3.67 -68.86 -36.77
N GLY A 187 3.63 -69.00 -38.10
CA GLY A 187 2.78 -69.92 -38.85
C GLY A 187 2.89 -71.36 -38.39
N LYS A 188 1.77 -72.01 -38.26
CA LYS A 188 1.68 -73.45 -38.06
C LYS A 188 2.38 -74.18 -39.23
N HIS A 189 3.44 -74.90 -38.96
CA HIS A 189 4.01 -75.85 -39.86
C HIS A 189 2.98 -76.97 -40.08
N ASP A 190 2.50 -77.02 -41.26
CA ASP A 190 1.69 -78.09 -41.74
C ASP A 190 2.59 -79.36 -41.88
N LYS A 191 2.31 -80.38 -41.07
CA LYS A 191 2.86 -81.71 -41.28
C LYS A 191 2.00 -82.44 -42.32
N GLY A 192 2.50 -82.39 -43.56
CA GLY A 192 2.01 -83.17 -44.58
C GLY A 192 2.14 -84.66 -44.28
N ARG A 193 1.15 -85.31 -44.64
CA ARG A 193 0.78 -86.71 -44.82
C ARG A 193 1.89 -87.54 -45.47
N ASP A 194 2.15 -88.73 -44.93
CA ASP A 194 2.48 -89.86 -45.70
C ASP A 194 1.83 -91.14 -45.12
N LYS A 195 1.00 -91.74 -45.94
CA LYS A 195 0.40 -93.07 -45.97
C LYS A 195 -0.27 -93.66 -44.75
#